data_9d77aa57affa1ad250a2592f50b51b22
#
_entry.id   9d77aa57affa1ad250a2592f50b51b22
#
_cell.length_a   1.000
_cell.length_b   1.000
_cell.length_c   1.000
_cell.angle_alpha   90.00
_cell.angle_beta   90.00
_cell.angle_gamma   90.00
#
_symmetry.space_group_name_H-M   'P 1'
#
loop_
_entity.id
_entity.type
_entity.pdbx_description
1 polymer ?
#
loop_
_entity_poly.entity_id
_entity_poly.type
_entity_poly.pdbx_seq_one_letter_code
_entity_poly.pdbx_strand_id
1 'polypeptide(L)' 'MKFKYLEMITEVLEVEDRTITMEDVFRDFEEWDSLAHLSLIAEIDDTYSVVIEDNVFKQLKTLQELFDEIQKRISA' A
#
# COMPACT_ATOMS: atom_id res chain seq x y z
N MET A 1 11.66 4.62 -7.69
CA MET A 1 11.08 4.63 -6.36
C MET A 1 9.59 4.37 -6.39
N LYS A 2 8.78 5.28 -6.96
CA LYS A 2 7.34 5.03 -7.07
C LYS A 2 7.03 3.78 -7.89
N PHE A 3 7.83 3.51 -8.91
CA PHE A 3 7.62 2.35 -9.76
C PHE A 3 7.74 1.05 -8.97
N LYS A 4 8.78 0.92 -8.14
CA LYS A 4 8.96 -0.27 -7.32
C LYS A 4 7.86 -0.43 -6.29
N TYR A 5 7.40 0.68 -5.75
CA TYR A 5 6.30 0.67 -4.81
C TYR A 5 5.02 0.14 -5.47
N LEU A 6 4.71 0.62 -6.67
CA LEU A 6 3.54 0.15 -7.40
C LEU A 6 3.66 -1.32 -7.78
N GLU A 7 4.87 -1.77 -8.13
CA GLU A 7 5.09 -3.19 -8.39
C GLU A 7 4.80 -4.03 -7.16
N MET A 8 5.28 -3.57 -6.01
CA MET A 8 5.08 -4.29 -4.75
C MET A 8 3.59 -4.38 -4.44
N ILE A 9 2.85 -3.27 -4.58
CA ILE A 9 1.42 -3.26 -4.34
C ILE A 9 0.71 -4.22 -5.29
N THR A 10 1.08 -4.20 -6.57
CA THR A 10 0.49 -5.09 -7.56
C THR A 10 0.67 -6.55 -7.17
N GLU A 11 1.85 -6.91 -6.72
CA GLU A 11 2.14 -8.28 -6.32
C GLU A 11 1.39 -8.68 -5.04
N VAL A 12 1.41 -7.80 -4.05
CA VAL A 12 0.78 -8.10 -2.75
C VAL A 12 -0.73 -8.28 -2.91
N LEU A 13 -1.36 -7.44 -3.71
CA LEU A 13 -2.80 -7.48 -3.93
C LEU A 13 -3.18 -8.43 -5.06
N GLU A 14 -2.20 -9.01 -5.74
CA GLU A 14 -2.42 -9.97 -6.84
C GLU A 14 -3.28 -9.36 -7.95
N VAL A 15 -3.01 -8.11 -8.29
CA VAL A 15 -3.68 -7.43 -9.39
C VAL A 15 -3.02 -7.85 -10.69
N GLU A 16 -3.76 -8.53 -11.57
CA GLU A 16 -3.18 -9.11 -12.78
C GLU A 16 -3.79 -8.55 -14.06
N ASP A 17 -4.94 -7.92 -13.97
CA ASP A 17 -5.72 -7.55 -15.14
C ASP A 17 -5.65 -6.07 -15.50
N ARG A 18 -4.87 -5.29 -14.77
CA ARG A 18 -4.75 -3.86 -15.03
C ARG A 18 -3.50 -3.28 -14.40
N THR A 19 -3.17 -2.06 -14.82
CA THR A 19 -2.05 -1.30 -14.23
C THR A 19 -2.61 -0.35 -13.18
N ILE A 20 -2.06 -0.40 -11.98
CA ILE A 20 -2.48 0.50 -10.90
C ILE A 20 -1.67 1.79 -10.97
N THR A 21 -2.25 2.86 -10.44
CA THR A 21 -1.60 4.18 -10.40
C THR A 21 -1.64 4.74 -8.98
N MET A 22 -0.87 5.79 -8.76
CA MET A 22 -0.82 6.43 -7.44
C MET A 22 -2.13 7.08 -7.04
N GLU A 23 -2.96 7.45 -8.01
CA GLU A 23 -4.27 8.07 -7.75
C GLU A 23 -5.36 7.05 -7.42
N ASP A 24 -5.09 5.78 -7.61
CA ASP A 24 -6.09 4.75 -7.35
C ASP A 24 -6.42 4.65 -5.86
N VAL A 25 -7.70 4.48 -5.58
CA VAL A 25 -8.17 4.25 -4.22
C VAL A 25 -8.12 2.75 -3.98
N PHE A 26 -7.09 2.30 -3.27
CA PHE A 26 -6.81 0.86 -3.16
C PHE A 26 -7.92 0.10 -2.44
N ARG A 27 -8.69 0.76 -1.57
CA ARG A 27 -9.78 0.08 -0.87
C ARG A 27 -10.95 -0.26 -1.78
N ASP A 28 -11.01 0.37 -2.94
CA ASP A 28 -12.07 0.09 -3.93
C ASP A 28 -11.70 -1.04 -4.87
N PHE A 29 -10.49 -1.58 -4.76
CA PHE A 29 -10.06 -2.71 -5.58
C PHE A 29 -10.87 -3.95 -5.24
N GLU A 30 -11.23 -4.73 -6.26
CA GLU A 30 -11.93 -5.99 -6.04
C GLU A 30 -11.11 -6.96 -5.20
N GLU A 31 -9.80 -6.87 -5.29
CA GLU A 31 -8.88 -7.74 -4.56
C GLU A 31 -8.74 -7.36 -3.09
N TRP A 32 -9.31 -6.23 -2.68
CA TRP A 32 -9.12 -5.74 -1.32
C TRP A 32 -10.05 -6.46 -0.35
N ASP A 33 -9.47 -7.06 0.67
CA ASP A 33 -10.20 -7.70 1.77
C ASP A 33 -9.31 -7.68 3.01
N SER A 34 -9.75 -8.35 4.08
CA SER A 34 -9.00 -8.37 5.33
C SER A 34 -7.62 -9.02 5.17
N LEU A 35 -7.53 -10.04 4.34
CA LEU A 35 -6.26 -10.70 4.10
C LEU A 35 -5.31 -9.79 3.31
N ALA A 36 -5.83 -9.09 2.31
CA ALA A 36 -5.03 -8.14 1.55
C ALA A 36 -4.51 -7.03 2.45
N HIS A 37 -5.34 -6.53 3.36
CA HIS A 37 -4.95 -5.50 4.32
C HIS A 37 -3.77 -5.98 5.16
N LEU A 38 -3.87 -7.18 5.73
CA LEU A 38 -2.82 -7.72 6.57
C LEU A 38 -1.54 -8.00 5.78
N SER A 39 -1.71 -8.53 4.56
CA SER A 39 -0.58 -8.81 3.68
C SER A 39 0.17 -7.54 3.31
N LEU A 40 -0.57 -6.47 3.04
CA LEU A 40 0.05 -5.20 2.66
C LEU A 40 0.82 -4.60 3.83
N ILE A 41 0.26 -4.63 5.03
CA ILE A 41 0.94 -4.12 6.22
C ILE A 41 2.23 -4.90 6.46
N ALA A 42 2.17 -6.23 6.33
CA ALA A 42 3.34 -7.07 6.53
C ALA A 42 4.42 -6.80 5.47
N GLU A 43 4.00 -6.59 4.23
CA GLU A 43 4.95 -6.33 3.15
C GLU A 43 5.63 -4.96 3.31
N ILE A 44 4.87 -3.96 3.75
CA ILE A 44 5.44 -2.63 4.02
C ILE A 44 6.48 -2.73 5.12
N ASP A 45 6.19 -3.47 6.18
CA ASP A 45 7.14 -3.68 7.26
C ASP A 45 8.41 -4.37 6.74
N ASP A 46 8.24 -5.42 5.95
CA ASP A 46 9.36 -6.19 5.44
C ASP A 46 10.22 -5.38 4.46
N THR A 47 9.58 -4.61 3.60
CA THR A 47 10.27 -3.90 2.54
C THR A 47 10.89 -2.57 3.00
N TYR A 48 10.16 -1.84 3.84
CA TYR A 48 10.54 -0.48 4.24
C TYR A 48 10.90 -0.35 5.71
N SER A 49 10.70 -1.40 6.49
CA SER A 49 10.86 -1.38 7.95
C SER A 49 9.96 -0.32 8.59
N VAL A 50 8.75 -0.20 8.07
CA VAL A 50 7.75 0.77 8.53
C VAL A 50 6.51 0.02 8.97
N VAL A 51 6.04 0.33 10.18
CA VAL A 51 4.78 -0.22 10.70
C VAL A 51 3.75 0.89 10.75
N ILE A 52 2.64 0.72 10.05
CA ILE A 52 1.56 1.70 10.03
C ILE A 52 0.41 1.15 10.89
N GLU A 53 0.03 1.90 11.92
CA GLU A 53 -1.03 1.51 12.83
C GLU A 53 -2.38 1.48 12.09
N ASP A 54 -3.28 0.62 12.54
CA ASP A 54 -4.59 0.48 11.90
C ASP A 54 -5.37 1.79 11.84
N ASN A 55 -5.31 2.57 12.91
CA ASN A 55 -6.05 3.83 12.95
C ASN A 55 -5.53 4.86 11.96
N VAL A 56 -4.23 4.82 11.68
CA VAL A 56 -3.64 5.69 10.64
C VAL A 56 -3.97 5.14 9.26
N PHE A 57 -3.83 3.84 9.08
CA PHE A 57 -4.07 3.17 7.81
C PHE A 57 -5.50 3.41 7.31
N LYS A 58 -6.46 3.41 8.23
CA LYS A 58 -7.86 3.64 7.87
C LYS A 58 -8.11 5.00 7.24
N GLN A 59 -7.25 5.97 7.52
CA GLN A 59 -7.40 7.32 6.99
C GLN A 59 -6.81 7.50 5.62
N LEU A 60 -6.00 6.54 5.18
CA LEU A 60 -5.34 6.60 3.87
C LEU A 60 -6.30 6.05 2.83
N LYS A 61 -6.44 6.77 1.72
CA LYS A 61 -7.39 6.40 0.67
C LYS A 61 -6.70 5.97 -0.62
N THR A 62 -5.76 6.77 -1.10
CA THR A 62 -5.09 6.48 -2.37
C THR A 62 -3.73 5.87 -2.11
N LEU A 63 -3.19 5.24 -3.16
CA LEU A 63 -1.84 4.70 -3.08
C LEU A 63 -0.81 5.80 -2.87
N GLN A 64 -1.08 7.01 -3.39
CA GLN A 64 -0.21 8.16 -3.16
C GLN A 64 -0.17 8.52 -1.67
N GLU A 65 -1.32 8.55 -1.02
CA GLU A 65 -1.39 8.86 0.42
C GLU A 65 -0.62 7.82 1.23
N LEU A 66 -0.77 6.56 0.87
CA LEU A 66 -0.05 5.49 1.54
C LEU A 66 1.46 5.65 1.34
N PHE A 67 1.88 5.94 0.12
CA PHE A 67 3.28 6.14 -0.18
C PHE A 67 3.86 7.32 0.61
N ASP A 68 3.11 8.42 0.68
CA ASP A 68 3.54 9.60 1.42
C ASP A 68 3.72 9.28 2.91
N GLU A 69 2.83 8.49 3.47
CA GLU A 69 2.94 8.09 4.87
C GLU A 69 4.18 7.23 5.10
N ILE A 70 4.47 6.31 4.19
CA ILE A 70 5.65 5.47 4.27
C ILE A 70 6.92 6.34 4.21
N GLN A 71 6.98 7.28 3.28
CA GLN A 71 8.13 8.15 3.11
C GLN A 71 8.35 9.03 4.34
N LYS A 72 7.27 9.52 4.91
CA LYS A 72 7.32 10.34 6.12
C LYS A 72 7.97 9.57 7.26
N ARG A 73 7.62 8.30 7.42
CA ARG A 73 8.17 7.47 8.50
C ARG A 73 9.61 7.08 8.26
N ILE A 74 9.98 6.88 7.02
CA ILE A 74 11.36 6.57 6.67
C ILE A 74 12.26 7.77 6.97
N SER A 75 11.79 8.98 6.71
CA SER A 75 12.56 10.20 6.87
C SER A 75 12.64 10.68 8.32
N ALA A 76 11.78 10.18 9.18
CA ALA A 76 11.70 10.63 10.57
C ALA A 76 12.87 10.11 11.42
#